data_7ec2f0272dda9cf13f2ff77a10d413f3
#
_entry.id   7ec2f0272dda9cf13f2ff77a10d413f3
#
_cell.length_a   1.000
_cell.length_b   1.000
_cell.length_c   1.000
_cell.angle_alpha   90.00
_cell.angle_beta   90.00
_cell.angle_gamma   90.00
#
_symmetry.space_group_name_H-M   'P 1'
#
loop_
_entity.id
_entity.type
_entity.pdbx_description
1 polymer ?
#
loop_
_entity_poly.entity_id
_entity_poly.type
_entity_poly.pdbx_seq_one_letter_code
_entity_poly.pdbx_strand_id
1 'polypeptide(L)'
;MKNILTILILFLLVTGINAQTAREYLSPVASPQASVSQNVGMTNITIKYSSPGVKGRTIFGDLVPYNELWRAGANSPTIIEFSTDVKIGEKTIRAGDYAIAMTPRKNGKWTVDLNKEGKYPFAYRKDGKIDMEAYNADLAHSFDTDAVIWDSSIERLTYFIDANDNKVANVNMLWDNVIISFQVNTMPEEFLKKFAKTLE
;
A
#
# COMPACT_ATOMS: atom_id res chain seq x y z
N MET A 1 -16.17 -11.43 59.11
CA MET A 1 -15.37 -12.30 58.22
C MET A 1 -16.01 -12.46 56.84
N LYS A 2 -17.33 -12.68 56.68
CA LYS A 2 -18.01 -12.79 55.38
C LYS A 2 -17.81 -11.58 54.47
N ASN A 3 -17.86 -10.34 54.99
CA ASN A 3 -17.75 -9.10 54.23
C ASN A 3 -16.33 -8.82 53.69
N ILE A 4 -15.29 -9.28 54.40
CA ILE A 4 -13.89 -9.12 53.99
C ILE A 4 -13.59 -10.05 52.80
N LEU A 5 -14.15 -11.26 52.82
CA LEU A 5 -13.98 -12.24 51.74
C LEU A 5 -14.64 -11.76 50.44
N THR A 6 -15.82 -11.13 50.54
CA THR A 6 -16.55 -10.58 49.38
C THR A 6 -15.79 -9.40 48.77
N ILE A 7 -15.19 -8.51 49.54
CA ILE A 7 -14.37 -7.38 49.06
C ILE A 7 -13.09 -7.89 48.37
N LEU A 8 -12.47 -8.94 48.90
CA LEU A 8 -11.27 -9.55 48.32
C LEU A 8 -11.54 -10.18 46.94
N ILE A 9 -12.69 -10.86 46.80
CA ILE A 9 -13.12 -11.45 45.51
C ILE A 9 -13.44 -10.36 44.48
N LEU A 10 -14.09 -9.25 44.90
CA LEU A 10 -14.37 -8.13 44.01
C LEU A 10 -13.07 -7.43 43.52
N PHE A 11 -12.06 -7.33 44.41
CA PHE A 11 -10.77 -6.74 44.05
C PHE A 11 -9.97 -7.60 43.04
N LEU A 12 -10.05 -8.93 43.19
CA LEU A 12 -9.43 -9.87 42.24
C LEU A 12 -10.08 -9.86 40.86
N LEU A 13 -11.39 -9.64 40.77
CA LEU A 13 -12.10 -9.51 39.47
C LEU A 13 -11.75 -8.24 38.73
N VAL A 14 -11.53 -7.11 39.42
CA VAL A 14 -11.15 -5.83 38.81
C VAL A 14 -9.71 -5.86 38.27
N THR A 15 -8.78 -6.58 38.92
CA THR A 15 -7.39 -6.68 38.44
C THR A 15 -7.27 -7.58 37.21
N GLY A 16 -8.18 -8.56 37.05
CA GLY A 16 -8.21 -9.42 35.86
C GLY A 16 -8.58 -8.67 34.56
N ILE A 17 -9.50 -7.71 34.63
CA ILE A 17 -9.96 -6.94 33.48
C ILE A 17 -8.86 -5.97 32.99
N ASN A 18 -8.11 -5.36 33.89
CA ASN A 18 -7.02 -4.47 33.54
C ASN A 18 -5.82 -5.20 32.93
N ALA A 19 -5.57 -6.46 33.32
CA ALA A 19 -4.48 -7.25 32.76
C ALA A 19 -4.75 -7.73 31.33
N GLN A 20 -6.01 -7.95 30.97
CA GLN A 20 -6.38 -8.30 29.58
C GLN A 20 -6.27 -7.10 28.63
N THR A 21 -6.76 -5.93 29.03
CA THR A 21 -6.60 -4.69 28.24
C THR A 21 -5.14 -4.29 28.08
N ALA A 22 -4.33 -4.41 29.11
CA ALA A 22 -2.89 -4.11 29.02
C ALA A 22 -2.14 -5.05 28.04
N ARG A 23 -2.53 -6.33 27.96
CA ARG A 23 -1.95 -7.28 27.01
C ARG A 23 -2.28 -6.95 25.56
N GLU A 24 -3.48 -6.46 25.29
CA GLU A 24 -3.91 -6.09 23.95
C GLU A 24 -3.13 -4.87 23.43
N TYR A 25 -2.85 -3.89 24.27
CA TYR A 25 -2.02 -2.72 23.94
C TYR A 25 -0.52 -3.03 23.80
N LEU A 26 -0.02 -4.12 24.36
CA LEU A 26 1.39 -4.50 24.32
C LEU A 26 1.72 -5.51 23.21
N SER A 27 0.72 -5.98 22.46
CA SER A 27 0.97 -6.91 21.34
C SER A 27 1.44 -6.15 20.10
N PRO A 28 2.59 -6.54 19.51
CA PRO A 28 3.03 -5.96 18.26
C PRO A 28 1.97 -6.07 17.15
N VAL A 29 1.77 -5.02 16.39
CA VAL A 29 0.82 -5.00 15.27
C VAL A 29 1.22 -6.07 14.25
N ALA A 30 0.27 -6.92 13.83
CA ALA A 30 0.53 -8.04 12.93
C ALA A 30 1.07 -7.61 11.55
N SER A 31 0.66 -6.42 11.10
CA SER A 31 1.10 -5.78 9.85
C SER A 31 1.62 -4.37 10.17
N PRO A 32 2.89 -4.24 10.58
CA PRO A 32 3.46 -2.95 10.97
C PRO A 32 3.45 -1.97 9.79
N GLN A 33 3.37 -0.69 10.12
CA GLN A 33 3.57 0.38 9.13
C GLN A 33 5.02 0.42 8.69
N ALA A 34 5.21 0.67 7.40
CA ALA A 34 6.50 0.85 6.76
C ALA A 34 6.44 2.00 5.76
N SER A 35 7.58 2.57 5.45
CA SER A 35 7.72 3.60 4.43
C SER A 35 9.05 3.45 3.73
N VAL A 36 9.05 3.71 2.43
CA VAL A 36 10.25 3.87 1.61
C VAL A 36 10.17 5.20 0.89
N SER A 37 11.27 5.93 0.82
CA SER A 37 11.38 7.20 0.10
C SER A 37 12.67 7.24 -0.67
N GLN A 38 12.61 7.71 -1.94
CA GLN A 38 13.75 7.81 -2.83
C GLN A 38 13.66 9.09 -3.64
N ASN A 39 14.75 9.86 -3.70
CA ASN A 39 14.90 10.93 -4.66
C ASN A 39 15.32 10.36 -6.01
N VAL A 40 14.60 10.74 -7.06
CA VAL A 40 14.86 10.37 -8.46
C VAL A 40 14.80 11.63 -9.29
N GLY A 41 15.94 12.08 -9.78
CA GLY A 41 16.04 13.41 -10.39
C GLY A 41 15.68 14.49 -9.38
N MET A 42 14.66 15.28 -9.72
CA MET A 42 14.13 16.35 -8.85
C MET A 42 12.86 15.95 -8.10
N THR A 43 12.41 14.71 -8.24
CA THR A 43 11.21 14.16 -7.63
C THR A 43 11.57 13.34 -6.42
N ASN A 44 10.89 13.57 -5.30
CA ASN A 44 10.84 12.60 -4.21
C ASN A 44 9.64 11.68 -4.43
N ILE A 45 9.87 10.38 -4.40
CA ILE A 45 8.83 9.34 -4.45
C ILE A 45 8.80 8.68 -3.08
N THR A 46 7.65 8.69 -2.42
CA THR A 46 7.46 8.06 -1.10
C THR A 46 6.31 7.06 -1.15
N ILE A 47 6.50 5.88 -0.58
CA ILE A 47 5.44 4.88 -0.44
C ILE A 47 5.26 4.57 1.04
N LYS A 48 4.03 4.75 1.55
CA LYS A 48 3.60 4.44 2.93
C LYS A 48 2.63 3.27 2.89
N TYR A 49 2.89 2.21 3.64
CA TYR A 49 2.09 0.99 3.57
C TYR A 49 2.10 0.22 4.90
N SER A 50 1.22 -0.76 5.05
CA SER A 50 1.32 -1.76 6.12
C SER A 50 1.86 -3.05 5.54
N SER A 51 2.83 -3.66 6.23
CA SER A 51 3.62 -4.81 5.79
C SER A 51 3.11 -6.12 6.40
N PRO A 52 2.13 -6.83 5.78
CA PRO A 52 1.68 -8.13 6.25
C PRO A 52 2.72 -9.21 6.01
N GLY A 53 2.75 -10.23 6.87
CA GLY A 53 3.57 -11.43 6.70
C GLY A 53 2.83 -12.55 5.98
N VAL A 54 3.57 -13.43 5.32
CA VAL A 54 3.04 -14.67 4.73
C VAL A 54 2.53 -15.60 5.83
N LYS A 55 3.32 -15.83 6.86
CA LYS A 55 3.00 -16.67 8.02
C LYS A 55 2.45 -18.05 7.63
N GLY A 56 3.07 -18.68 6.64
CA GLY A 56 2.70 -20.01 6.15
C GLY A 56 1.34 -20.08 5.43
N ARG A 57 0.74 -18.95 5.05
CA ARG A 57 -0.54 -18.90 4.32
C ARG A 57 -0.30 -18.88 2.82
N THR A 58 -1.25 -19.36 2.06
CA THR A 58 -1.34 -19.07 0.63
C THR A 58 -1.81 -17.64 0.45
N ILE A 59 -1.00 -16.81 -0.19
CA ILE A 59 -1.30 -15.38 -0.35
C ILE A 59 -2.20 -15.16 -1.55
N PHE A 60 -1.68 -15.29 -2.75
CA PHE A 60 -2.45 -14.99 -3.97
C PHE A 60 -3.29 -16.18 -4.40
N GLY A 61 -4.58 -15.94 -4.57
CA GLY A 61 -5.60 -16.95 -4.86
C GLY A 61 -6.36 -17.46 -3.63
N ASP A 62 -5.94 -17.06 -2.40
CA ASP A 62 -6.63 -17.38 -1.15
C ASP A 62 -6.79 -16.11 -0.30
N LEU A 63 -5.78 -15.68 0.46
CA LEU A 63 -5.87 -14.46 1.29
C LEU A 63 -6.16 -13.21 0.45
N VAL A 64 -5.58 -13.13 -0.73
CA VAL A 64 -5.82 -12.12 -1.77
C VAL A 64 -6.38 -12.84 -2.99
N PRO A 65 -7.72 -12.85 -3.18
CA PRO A 65 -8.33 -13.56 -4.29
C PRO A 65 -7.90 -13.02 -5.65
N TYR A 66 -7.81 -13.92 -6.64
CA TYR A 66 -7.59 -13.49 -8.01
C TYR A 66 -8.82 -12.79 -8.57
N ASN A 67 -8.60 -11.81 -9.46
CA ASN A 67 -9.62 -11.01 -10.14
C ASN A 67 -10.44 -10.10 -9.21
N GLU A 68 -9.97 -9.87 -7.99
CA GLU A 68 -10.57 -8.94 -7.04
C GLU A 68 -9.62 -7.77 -6.74
N LEU A 69 -10.20 -6.59 -6.53
CA LEU A 69 -9.46 -5.41 -6.12
C LEU A 69 -8.88 -5.59 -4.71
N TRP A 70 -7.58 -5.43 -4.60
CA TRP A 70 -6.81 -5.48 -3.37
C TRP A 70 -6.11 -4.14 -3.10
N ARG A 71 -6.10 -3.68 -1.85
CA ARG A 71 -5.47 -2.41 -1.42
C ARG A 71 -3.94 -2.41 -1.47
N ALA A 72 -3.31 -3.40 -2.10
CA ALA A 72 -1.86 -3.52 -2.27
C ALA A 72 -1.06 -3.43 -0.95
N GLY A 73 -1.66 -3.93 0.13
CA GLY A 73 -1.12 -3.90 1.50
C GLY A 73 -2.12 -4.42 2.52
N ALA A 74 -2.03 -3.94 3.75
CA ALA A 74 -2.92 -4.28 4.86
C ALA A 74 -3.36 -3.03 5.63
N ASN A 75 -4.38 -3.15 6.48
CA ASN A 75 -4.93 -2.07 7.32
C ASN A 75 -5.34 -0.84 6.50
N SER A 76 -4.58 0.26 6.62
CA SER A 76 -4.78 1.51 5.88
C SER A 76 -4.46 1.36 4.38
N PRO A 77 -4.90 2.30 3.51
CA PRO A 77 -4.46 2.35 2.12
C PRO A 77 -2.94 2.37 2.01
N THR A 78 -2.41 1.75 0.96
CA THR A 78 -1.03 1.96 0.52
C THR A 78 -1.00 3.24 -0.30
N ILE A 79 -0.20 4.21 0.12
CA ILE A 79 -0.13 5.54 -0.52
C ILE A 79 1.21 5.69 -1.21
N ILE A 80 1.21 6.09 -2.48
CA ILE A 80 2.36 6.61 -3.19
C ILE A 80 2.22 8.11 -3.35
N GLU A 81 3.29 8.85 -3.01
CA GLU A 81 3.39 10.29 -3.09
C GLU A 81 4.45 10.68 -4.12
N PHE A 82 4.12 11.62 -4.99
CA PHE A 82 5.04 12.23 -5.95
C PHE A 82 5.17 13.73 -5.64
N SER A 83 6.39 14.20 -5.37
CA SER A 83 6.62 15.63 -5.07
C SER A 83 6.54 16.54 -6.30
N THR A 84 6.61 15.99 -7.51
CA THR A 84 6.44 16.68 -8.80
C THR A 84 5.57 15.84 -9.72
N ASP A 85 5.12 16.43 -10.83
CA ASP A 85 4.46 15.68 -11.91
C ASP A 85 5.39 14.57 -12.43
N VAL A 86 4.85 13.37 -12.65
CA VAL A 86 5.59 12.21 -13.19
C VAL A 86 4.83 11.60 -14.37
N LYS A 87 5.48 10.70 -15.11
CA LYS A 87 4.85 9.95 -16.20
C LYS A 87 4.90 8.46 -15.91
N ILE A 88 3.75 7.79 -16.01
CA ILE A 88 3.62 6.33 -15.92
C ILE A 88 3.04 5.84 -17.24
N GLY A 89 3.81 5.06 -18.00
CA GLY A 89 3.51 4.80 -19.39
C GLY A 89 3.40 6.11 -20.16
N GLU A 90 2.29 6.33 -20.88
CA GLU A 90 2.03 7.58 -21.61
C GLU A 90 1.25 8.63 -20.80
N LYS A 91 0.83 8.30 -19.57
CA LYS A 91 -0.01 9.16 -18.74
C LYS A 91 0.83 10.05 -17.83
N THR A 92 0.59 11.35 -17.86
CA THR A 92 1.11 12.29 -16.86
C THR A 92 0.25 12.21 -15.59
N ILE A 93 0.90 11.98 -14.46
CA ILE A 93 0.33 11.96 -13.12
C ILE A 93 0.80 13.23 -12.42
N ARG A 94 -0.13 14.00 -11.88
CA ARG A 94 0.19 15.22 -11.15
C ARG A 94 0.93 14.93 -9.85
N ALA A 95 1.70 15.90 -9.37
CA ALA A 95 2.22 15.86 -8.00
C ALA A 95 1.08 15.66 -7.00
N GLY A 96 1.30 14.83 -5.99
CA GLY A 96 0.29 14.52 -4.97
C GLY A 96 0.33 13.07 -4.51
N ASP A 97 -0.68 12.70 -3.72
CA ASP A 97 -0.85 11.42 -3.07
C ASP A 97 -1.88 10.56 -3.81
N TYR A 98 -1.57 9.29 -3.98
CA TYR A 98 -2.46 8.32 -4.64
C TYR A 98 -2.51 7.03 -3.84
N ALA A 99 -3.72 6.52 -3.58
CA ALA A 99 -3.84 5.17 -3.06
C ALA A 99 -3.59 4.15 -4.16
N ILE A 100 -2.71 3.19 -3.89
CA ILE A 100 -2.44 2.06 -4.77
C ILE A 100 -3.45 0.96 -4.49
N ALA A 101 -4.11 0.45 -5.53
CA ALA A 101 -4.80 -0.82 -5.51
C ALA A 101 -4.28 -1.70 -6.65
N MET A 102 -4.41 -3.00 -6.49
CA MET A 102 -4.01 -3.97 -7.51
C MET A 102 -5.11 -5.00 -7.69
N THR A 103 -5.25 -5.50 -8.92
CA THR A 103 -6.09 -6.66 -9.23
C THR A 103 -5.19 -7.82 -9.64
N PRO A 104 -4.92 -8.78 -8.73
CA PRO A 104 -4.12 -9.96 -9.04
C PRO A 104 -4.80 -10.84 -10.07
N ARG A 105 -4.03 -11.46 -10.96
CA ARG A 105 -4.52 -12.50 -11.87
C ARG A 105 -3.67 -13.75 -11.77
N LYS A 106 -4.30 -14.92 -11.85
CA LYS A 106 -3.58 -16.20 -11.84
C LYS A 106 -2.67 -16.34 -13.06
N ASN A 107 -3.14 -15.84 -14.19
CA ASN A 107 -2.42 -15.84 -15.46
C ASN A 107 -2.54 -14.46 -16.09
N GLY A 108 -1.45 -13.98 -16.70
CA GLY A 108 -1.40 -12.69 -17.37
C GLY A 108 -1.05 -11.51 -16.46
N LYS A 109 -1.28 -10.33 -16.97
CA LYS A 109 -0.89 -9.08 -16.31
C LYS A 109 -1.81 -8.75 -15.15
N TRP A 110 -1.25 -8.15 -14.12
CA TRP A 110 -1.99 -7.54 -13.02
C TRP A 110 -2.32 -6.10 -13.38
N THR A 111 -3.49 -5.65 -12.96
CA THR A 111 -3.86 -4.25 -13.06
C THR A 111 -3.39 -3.49 -11.82
N VAL A 112 -2.78 -2.33 -12.00
CA VAL A 112 -2.39 -1.39 -10.94
C VAL A 112 -3.20 -0.12 -11.11
N ASP A 113 -3.88 0.30 -10.05
CA ASP A 113 -4.72 1.48 -10.00
C ASP A 113 -4.12 2.53 -9.08
N LEU A 114 -4.15 3.79 -9.50
CA LEU A 114 -3.82 4.96 -8.70
C LEU A 114 -5.08 5.78 -8.46
N ASN A 115 -5.57 5.77 -7.23
CA ASN A 115 -6.77 6.51 -6.82
C ASN A 115 -6.39 7.88 -6.24
N LYS A 116 -6.87 8.95 -6.88
CA LYS A 116 -6.53 10.35 -6.55
C LYS A 116 -7.15 10.86 -5.24
N GLU A 117 -8.17 10.15 -4.71
CA GLU A 117 -8.83 10.52 -3.46
C GLU A 117 -8.16 9.87 -2.23
N GLY A 118 -7.05 9.12 -2.44
CA GLY A 118 -6.36 8.41 -1.37
C GLY A 118 -7.18 7.27 -0.74
N LYS A 119 -8.25 6.85 -1.42
CA LYS A 119 -9.18 5.84 -0.91
C LYS A 119 -8.81 4.44 -1.40
N TYR A 120 -8.89 3.46 -0.52
CA TYR A 120 -8.75 2.05 -0.88
C TYR A 120 -10.08 1.43 -1.34
N PRO A 121 -10.09 0.29 -2.04
CA PRO A 121 -11.31 -0.27 -2.68
C PRO A 121 -12.52 -0.41 -1.76
N PHE A 122 -12.32 -0.79 -0.50
CA PHE A 122 -13.44 -0.98 0.44
C PHE A 122 -14.16 0.31 0.85
N ALA A 123 -13.55 1.49 0.63
CA ALA A 123 -14.21 2.77 0.86
C ALA A 123 -15.36 3.03 -0.14
N TYR A 124 -15.38 2.29 -1.26
CA TYR A 124 -16.43 2.33 -2.28
C TYR A 124 -17.47 1.23 -2.12
N ARG A 125 -17.52 0.57 -0.95
CA ARG A 125 -18.46 -0.53 -0.74
C ARG A 125 -19.88 0.00 -0.55
N LYS A 126 -20.80 -0.50 -1.38
CA LYS A 126 -22.24 -0.24 -1.33
C LYS A 126 -22.95 -1.56 -1.46
N ASP A 127 -23.89 -1.86 -0.57
CA ASP A 127 -24.68 -3.11 -0.56
C ASP A 127 -23.80 -4.39 -0.63
N GLY A 128 -22.67 -4.38 0.07
CA GLY A 128 -21.74 -5.52 0.16
C GLY A 128 -20.77 -5.67 -1.02
N LYS A 129 -20.92 -4.88 -2.09
CA LYS A 129 -20.06 -4.90 -3.28
C LYS A 129 -19.35 -3.56 -3.46
N ILE A 130 -18.23 -3.56 -4.18
CA ILE A 130 -17.56 -2.33 -4.58
C ILE A 130 -18.37 -1.68 -5.71
N ASP A 131 -18.74 -0.41 -5.53
CA ASP A 131 -19.31 0.45 -6.57
C ASP A 131 -18.17 0.80 -7.55
N MET A 132 -18.08 0.02 -8.62
CA MET A 132 -17.00 0.15 -9.61
C MET A 132 -17.13 1.45 -10.43
N GLU A 133 -18.32 2.01 -10.60
CA GLU A 133 -18.51 3.29 -11.28
C GLU A 133 -17.88 4.42 -10.45
N ALA A 134 -18.24 4.51 -9.17
CA ALA A 134 -17.66 5.49 -8.24
C ALA A 134 -16.14 5.27 -8.06
N TYR A 135 -15.68 4.02 -7.97
CA TYR A 135 -14.26 3.72 -7.88
C TYR A 135 -13.48 4.19 -9.11
N ASN A 136 -13.96 3.87 -10.31
CA ASN A 136 -13.30 4.24 -11.57
C ASN A 136 -13.30 5.75 -11.81
N ALA A 137 -14.31 6.49 -11.35
CA ALA A 137 -14.36 7.95 -11.46
C ALA A 137 -13.25 8.66 -10.65
N ASP A 138 -12.77 8.02 -9.58
CA ASP A 138 -11.71 8.54 -8.73
C ASP A 138 -10.31 8.04 -9.14
N LEU A 139 -10.17 7.27 -10.23
CA LEU A 139 -8.86 6.86 -10.73
C LEU A 139 -8.15 8.01 -11.46
N ALA A 140 -6.92 8.26 -11.06
CA ALA A 140 -5.98 9.09 -11.84
C ALA A 140 -5.40 8.27 -13.00
N HIS A 141 -5.12 7.00 -12.76
CA HIS A 141 -4.56 6.08 -13.74
C HIS A 141 -4.85 4.63 -13.38
N SER A 142 -5.04 3.81 -14.41
CA SER A 142 -5.12 2.36 -14.33
C SER A 142 -4.28 1.78 -15.46
N PHE A 143 -3.41 0.82 -15.16
CA PHE A 143 -2.52 0.22 -16.15
C PHE A 143 -2.19 -1.22 -15.77
N ASP A 144 -1.81 -2.00 -16.78
CA ASP A 144 -1.42 -3.39 -16.60
C ASP A 144 0.10 -3.55 -16.57
N THR A 145 0.58 -4.41 -15.68
CA THR A 145 1.99 -4.80 -15.57
C THR A 145 2.14 -6.30 -15.40
N ASP A 146 3.29 -6.83 -15.79
CA ASP A 146 3.58 -8.25 -15.65
C ASP A 146 3.86 -8.60 -14.18
N ALA A 147 3.33 -9.74 -13.74
CA ALA A 147 3.68 -10.34 -12.46
C ALA A 147 4.82 -11.34 -12.69
N VAL A 148 5.94 -11.11 -12.03
CA VAL A 148 7.08 -12.03 -12.04
C VAL A 148 6.95 -12.97 -10.85
N ILE A 149 7.00 -14.28 -11.13
CA ILE A 149 7.03 -15.31 -10.09
C ILE A 149 8.49 -15.63 -9.80
N TRP A 150 8.87 -15.49 -8.55
CA TRP A 150 10.23 -15.76 -8.08
C TRP A 150 10.32 -17.11 -7.39
N ASP A 151 11.49 -17.72 -7.41
CA ASP A 151 11.71 -19.06 -6.82
C ASP A 151 11.81 -19.04 -5.28
N SER A 152 11.89 -17.85 -4.69
CA SER A 152 11.99 -17.66 -3.23
C SER A 152 10.80 -16.87 -2.70
N SER A 153 10.34 -17.21 -1.50
CA SER A 153 9.29 -16.47 -0.82
C SER A 153 9.87 -15.34 0.04
N ILE A 154 9.28 -14.16 -0.07
CA ILE A 154 9.55 -13.00 0.77
C ILE A 154 8.46 -12.92 1.85
N GLU A 155 8.84 -13.13 3.09
CA GLU A 155 7.91 -13.23 4.23
C GLU A 155 7.07 -11.97 4.43
N ARG A 156 7.65 -10.77 4.25
CA ARG A 156 6.96 -9.50 4.47
C ARG A 156 6.70 -8.77 3.16
N LEU A 157 5.45 -8.33 2.95
CA LEU A 157 5.16 -7.38 1.88
C LEU A 157 6.09 -6.19 2.00
N THR A 158 6.83 -5.91 0.94
CA THR A 158 7.85 -4.88 0.89
C THR A 158 7.72 -4.09 -0.39
N TYR A 159 7.82 -2.77 -0.28
CA TYR A 159 8.03 -1.88 -1.41
C TYR A 159 9.48 -1.42 -1.44
N PHE A 160 10.05 -1.31 -2.62
CA PHE A 160 11.30 -0.58 -2.83
C PHE A 160 11.27 0.21 -4.14
N ILE A 161 12.09 1.25 -4.20
CA ILE A 161 12.20 2.14 -5.36
C ILE A 161 13.64 2.05 -5.85
N ASP A 162 13.81 1.65 -7.10
CA ASP A 162 15.10 1.61 -7.77
C ASP A 162 15.23 2.82 -8.68
N ALA A 163 16.14 3.74 -8.33
CA ALA A 163 16.33 5.00 -9.06
C ALA A 163 17.08 4.86 -10.38
N ASN A 164 17.42 3.63 -10.79
CA ASN A 164 18.03 3.23 -12.05
C ASN A 164 19.03 4.27 -12.62
N ASP A 165 18.56 5.19 -13.49
CA ASP A 165 19.38 6.24 -14.13
C ASP A 165 19.14 7.65 -13.54
N ASN A 166 18.50 7.74 -12.38
CA ASN A 166 18.10 8.99 -11.73
C ASN A 166 17.12 9.88 -12.55
N LYS A 167 16.43 9.30 -13.53
CA LYS A 167 15.35 9.91 -14.32
C LYS A 167 14.11 9.05 -14.31
N VAL A 168 14.32 7.75 -14.42
CA VAL A 168 13.28 6.72 -14.36
C VAL A 168 13.53 5.86 -13.13
N ALA A 169 12.50 5.67 -12.32
CA ALA A 169 12.52 4.73 -11.22
C ALA A 169 11.68 3.50 -11.55
N ASN A 170 12.09 2.34 -11.04
CA ASN A 170 11.24 1.18 -10.92
C ASN A 170 10.64 1.16 -9.52
N VAL A 171 9.33 1.24 -9.43
CA VAL A 171 8.58 0.99 -8.19
C VAL A 171 8.25 -0.48 -8.13
N ASN A 172 8.68 -1.15 -7.07
CA ASN A 172 8.57 -2.58 -6.91
C ASN A 172 7.79 -2.94 -5.66
N MET A 173 6.88 -3.89 -5.77
CA MET A 173 6.18 -4.55 -4.68
C MET A 173 6.55 -6.04 -4.69
N LEU A 174 6.98 -6.55 -3.53
CA LEU A 174 7.34 -7.95 -3.32
C LEU A 174 6.53 -8.51 -2.17
N TRP A 175 5.90 -9.65 -2.39
CA TRP A 175 5.26 -10.40 -1.31
C TRP A 175 5.11 -11.87 -1.72
N ASP A 176 5.42 -12.77 -0.77
CA ASP A 176 5.53 -14.19 -1.06
C ASP A 176 6.50 -14.40 -2.24
N ASN A 177 6.09 -15.06 -3.29
CA ASN A 177 6.90 -15.29 -4.48
C ASN A 177 6.54 -14.39 -5.66
N VAL A 178 5.78 -13.29 -5.43
CA VAL A 178 5.34 -12.39 -6.50
C VAL A 178 6.06 -11.06 -6.43
N ILE A 179 6.53 -10.60 -7.59
CA ILE A 179 7.10 -9.28 -7.81
C ILE A 179 6.22 -8.56 -8.83
N ILE A 180 5.75 -7.37 -8.45
CA ILE A 180 5.09 -6.42 -9.35
C ILE A 180 5.99 -5.21 -9.49
N SER A 181 6.27 -4.78 -10.72
CA SER A 181 7.13 -3.65 -11.01
C SER A 181 6.49 -2.73 -12.05
N PHE A 182 6.61 -1.42 -11.87
CA PHE A 182 6.24 -0.43 -12.87
C PHE A 182 7.19 0.75 -12.87
N GLN A 183 7.32 1.39 -14.03
CA GLN A 183 8.23 2.51 -14.22
C GLN A 183 7.55 3.85 -13.96
N VAL A 184 8.28 4.74 -13.30
CA VAL A 184 7.93 6.13 -13.06
C VAL A 184 9.01 7.01 -13.67
N ASN A 185 8.68 7.76 -14.71
CA ASN A 185 9.58 8.76 -15.31
C ASN A 185 9.33 10.11 -14.65
N THR A 186 10.36 10.68 -14.02
CA THR A 186 10.29 11.94 -13.28
C THR A 186 10.45 13.18 -14.16
N MET A 187 10.69 13.01 -15.45
CA MET A 187 10.75 14.08 -16.47
C MET A 187 11.63 15.27 -16.07
N PRO A 188 12.88 15.07 -15.59
CA PRO A 188 13.68 16.18 -15.02
C PRO A 188 13.96 17.29 -16.03
N GLU A 189 14.12 16.99 -17.31
CA GLU A 189 14.34 17.99 -18.36
C GLU A 189 13.11 18.89 -18.59
N GLU A 190 11.90 18.34 -18.52
CA GLU A 190 10.66 19.13 -18.63
C GLU A 190 10.45 20.03 -17.43
N PHE A 191 10.78 19.53 -16.23
CA PHE A 191 10.74 20.33 -15.03
C PHE A 191 11.70 21.51 -15.09
N LEU A 192 12.96 21.30 -15.49
CA LEU A 192 13.94 22.35 -15.63
C LEU A 192 13.53 23.40 -16.68
N LYS A 193 12.94 22.99 -17.80
CA LYS A 193 12.41 23.91 -18.81
C LYS A 193 11.27 24.76 -18.27
N LYS A 194 10.35 24.18 -17.49
CA LYS A 194 9.27 24.94 -16.85
C LYS A 194 9.83 25.94 -15.84
N PHE A 195 10.79 25.52 -15.02
CA PHE A 195 11.42 26.37 -14.03
C PHE A 195 12.16 27.54 -14.66
N ALA A 196 12.97 27.31 -15.71
CA ALA A 196 13.68 28.36 -16.43
C ALA A 196 12.73 29.46 -16.96
N LYS A 197 11.55 29.09 -17.47
CA LYS A 197 10.52 30.05 -17.94
C LYS A 197 9.91 30.89 -16.81
N THR A 198 10.03 30.51 -15.58
CA THR A 198 9.52 31.33 -14.43
C THR A 198 10.53 32.39 -13.99
N LEU A 199 11.76 32.34 -14.51
CA LEU A 199 12.83 33.29 -14.20
C LEU A 199 12.98 34.40 -15.27
N GLU A 200 12.27 34.27 -16.41
CA GLU A 200 12.15 35.29 -17.49
C GLU A 200 10.99 36.24 -17.19
#